data_ce9a515988fad8b96babbd538e15b4de
#
_entry.id   ce9a515988fad8b96babbd538e15b4de
#
_cell.length_a   1.000
_cell.length_b   1.000
_cell.length_c   1.000
_cell.angle_alpha   90.00
_cell.angle_beta   90.00
_cell.angle_gamma   90.00
#
_symmetry.space_group_name_H-M   'P 1'
#
loop_
_entity.id
_entity.type
_entity.pdbx_description
1 polymer ?
#
loop_
_entity_poly.entity_id
_entity_poly.type
_entity_poly.pdbx_seq_one_letter_code
_entity_poly.pdbx_strand_id
1 'polypeptide(L)'
;KPSAGDIYFKGKSLNEYNLQKMRWNMGYVLQQIALFPTMTVKQNIEVIPEMLGWEKQKRADRVDELLQKVGLSPDIYRDRMPRELSGGEQQRIGIIRAIAASPDVILMDEPFSALDPISRNSLQELVLSLHEELGTTIVFVTHNMEEAIKLGDRIAFMKDGEIIQCDTPEQLLMNPKNDY
;
A
#
# COMPACT_ATOMS: atom_id res chain seq x y z
N LYS A 1 -5.71 -17.41 -8.89
CA LYS A 1 -4.66 -18.19 -9.58
C LYS A 1 -4.70 -17.81 -11.05
N PRO A 2 -3.55 -17.67 -11.74
CA PRO A 2 -3.55 -17.48 -13.17
C PRO A 2 -4.16 -18.71 -13.88
N SER A 3 -4.84 -18.49 -15.01
CA SER A 3 -5.39 -19.57 -15.82
C SER A 3 -4.28 -20.31 -16.57
N ALA A 4 -3.18 -19.63 -16.88
CA ALA A 4 -1.97 -20.16 -17.50
C ALA A 4 -0.76 -19.29 -17.10
N GLY A 5 0.45 -19.82 -17.27
CA GLY A 5 1.69 -19.13 -16.91
C GLY A 5 2.01 -19.20 -15.42
N ASP A 6 3.14 -18.62 -15.04
CA ASP A 6 3.68 -18.61 -13.68
C ASP A 6 3.89 -17.18 -13.19
N ILE A 7 3.74 -16.99 -11.88
CA ILE A 7 4.08 -15.75 -11.20
C ILE A 7 5.34 -16.02 -10.39
N TYR A 8 6.33 -15.14 -10.52
CA TYR A 8 7.58 -15.21 -9.79
C TYR A 8 7.68 -14.09 -8.77
N PHE A 9 8.12 -14.44 -7.57
CA PHE A 9 8.41 -13.50 -6.49
C PHE A 9 9.83 -13.76 -5.98
N LYS A 10 10.69 -12.74 -5.97
CA LYS A 10 12.11 -12.89 -5.62
C LYS A 10 12.80 -14.03 -6.35
N GLY A 11 12.50 -14.19 -7.65
CA GLY A 11 13.11 -15.21 -8.52
C GLY A 11 12.60 -16.65 -8.32
N LYS A 12 11.60 -16.88 -7.44
CA LYS A 12 10.98 -18.19 -7.24
C LYS A 12 9.53 -18.19 -7.69
N SER A 13 9.06 -19.27 -8.27
CA SER A 13 7.64 -19.45 -8.59
C SER A 13 6.78 -19.38 -7.33
N LEU A 14 5.60 -18.77 -7.40
CA LEU A 14 4.65 -18.75 -6.28
C LEU A 14 4.26 -20.15 -5.81
N ASN A 15 4.35 -21.16 -6.68
CA ASN A 15 4.05 -22.55 -6.33
C ASN A 15 5.09 -23.16 -5.36
N GLU A 16 6.28 -22.56 -5.23
CA GLU A 16 7.34 -22.97 -4.33
C GLU A 16 7.24 -22.36 -2.93
N TYR A 17 6.33 -21.40 -2.75
CA TYR A 17 6.13 -20.71 -1.48
C TYR A 17 5.02 -21.35 -0.63
N ASN A 18 5.20 -21.30 0.69
CA ASN A 18 4.06 -21.38 1.59
C ASN A 18 3.28 -20.05 1.45
N LEU A 19 2.13 -20.12 0.74
CA LEU A 19 1.34 -18.93 0.39
C LEU A 19 0.88 -18.13 1.61
N GLN A 20 0.64 -18.79 2.74
CA GLN A 20 0.24 -18.11 3.97
C GLN A 20 1.39 -17.24 4.52
N LYS A 21 2.58 -17.82 4.64
CA LYS A 21 3.77 -17.08 5.11
C LYS A 21 4.16 -15.95 4.14
N MET A 22 4.00 -16.20 2.83
CA MET A 22 4.27 -15.19 1.82
C MET A 22 3.32 -14.00 1.96
N ARG A 23 2.02 -14.24 2.16
CA ARG A 23 1.02 -13.18 2.34
C ARG A 23 1.28 -12.31 3.57
N TRP A 24 1.89 -12.83 4.62
CA TRP A 24 2.28 -12.03 5.79
C TRP A 24 3.43 -11.05 5.48
N ASN A 25 4.21 -11.34 4.42
CA ASN A 25 5.27 -10.45 3.92
C ASN A 25 4.79 -9.54 2.77
N MET A 26 3.50 -9.44 2.57
CA MET A 26 2.88 -8.56 1.56
C MET A 26 1.93 -7.59 2.26
N GLY A 27 2.13 -6.29 2.03
CA GLY A 27 1.16 -5.27 2.40
C GLY A 27 0.04 -5.20 1.37
N TYR A 28 -1.17 -4.88 1.81
CA TYR A 28 -2.29 -4.68 0.91
C TYR A 28 -3.15 -3.48 1.34
N VAL A 29 -3.34 -2.54 0.40
CA VAL A 29 -4.20 -1.37 0.55
C VAL A 29 -5.32 -1.47 -0.47
N LEU A 30 -6.55 -1.60 0.01
CA LEU A 30 -7.76 -1.73 -0.81
C LEU A 30 -8.31 -0.35 -1.18
N GLN A 31 -8.99 -0.26 -2.31
CA GLN A 31 -9.76 0.91 -2.73
C GLN A 31 -10.79 1.34 -1.66
N GLN A 32 -11.54 0.38 -1.13
CA GLN A 32 -12.38 0.63 0.05
C GLN A 32 -11.53 0.45 1.31
N ILE A 33 -11.60 1.44 2.19
CA ILE A 33 -10.88 1.42 3.47
C ILE A 33 -11.38 0.24 4.30
N ALA A 34 -10.64 -0.86 4.27
CA ALA A 34 -11.01 -2.12 4.93
C ALA A 34 -10.36 -2.23 6.33
N LEU A 35 -10.56 -1.21 7.19
CA LEU A 35 -10.19 -1.35 8.59
C LEU A 35 -11.18 -2.31 9.28
N PHE A 36 -10.68 -3.09 10.22
CA PHE A 36 -11.53 -3.94 11.06
C PHE A 36 -12.36 -3.04 11.98
N PRO A 37 -13.69 -2.96 11.79
CA PRO A 37 -14.52 -1.97 12.47
C PRO A 37 -14.68 -2.21 13.97
N THR A 38 -14.38 -3.42 14.44
CA THR A 38 -14.43 -3.84 15.84
C THR A 38 -13.09 -3.74 16.57
N MET A 39 -12.04 -3.28 15.87
CA MET A 39 -10.69 -3.11 16.39
C MET A 39 -10.33 -1.64 16.47
N THR A 40 -9.57 -1.25 17.49
CA THR A 40 -8.98 0.10 17.58
C THR A 40 -7.95 0.32 16.48
N VAL A 41 -7.51 1.56 16.29
CA VAL A 41 -6.42 1.92 15.39
C VAL A 41 -5.16 1.10 15.70
N LYS A 42 -4.75 1.05 16.96
CA LYS A 42 -3.63 0.24 17.41
C LYS A 42 -3.80 -1.22 17.01
N GLN A 43 -4.93 -1.83 17.32
CA GLN A 43 -5.20 -3.23 16.99
C GLN A 43 -5.19 -3.48 15.47
N ASN A 44 -5.73 -2.56 14.68
CA ASN A 44 -5.67 -2.65 13.21
C ASN A 44 -4.23 -2.68 12.69
N ILE A 45 -3.35 -1.83 13.23
CA ILE A 45 -1.94 -1.77 12.81
C ILE A 45 -1.17 -3.01 13.29
N GLU A 46 -1.46 -3.51 14.49
CA GLU A 46 -0.77 -4.65 15.10
C GLU A 46 -1.10 -6.03 14.49
N VAL A 47 -2.17 -6.17 13.69
CA VAL A 47 -2.66 -7.47 13.19
C VAL A 47 -1.55 -8.36 12.62
N ILE A 48 -0.79 -7.86 11.63
CA ILE A 48 0.26 -8.66 11.00
C ILE A 48 1.48 -8.84 11.91
N PRO A 49 2.01 -7.79 12.57
CA PRO A 49 3.06 -7.96 13.58
C PRO A 49 2.73 -9.00 14.66
N GLU A 50 1.47 -9.05 15.12
CA GLU A 50 1.02 -10.04 16.10
C GLU A 50 1.00 -11.46 15.53
N MET A 51 0.48 -11.64 14.31
CA MET A 51 0.50 -12.93 13.61
C MET A 51 1.93 -13.44 13.36
N LEU A 52 2.90 -12.52 13.19
CA LEU A 52 4.32 -12.83 13.07
C LEU A 52 5.01 -13.08 14.42
N GLY A 53 4.28 -12.99 15.54
CA GLY A 53 4.81 -13.27 16.87
C GLY A 53 5.70 -12.15 17.44
N TRP A 54 5.53 -10.90 16.98
CA TRP A 54 6.29 -9.79 17.57
C TRP A 54 5.91 -9.57 19.03
N GLU A 55 6.89 -9.27 19.85
CA GLU A 55 6.69 -8.91 21.26
C GLU A 55 5.79 -7.69 21.42
N LYS A 56 4.99 -7.69 22.48
CA LYS A 56 3.99 -6.63 22.75
C LYS A 56 4.59 -5.22 22.76
N GLN A 57 5.77 -5.05 23.37
CA GLN A 57 6.42 -3.74 23.41
C GLN A 57 6.85 -3.30 22.03
N LYS A 58 7.49 -4.17 21.25
CA LYS A 58 7.90 -3.87 19.86
C LYS A 58 6.71 -3.48 18.98
N ARG A 59 5.55 -4.13 19.16
CA ARG A 59 4.32 -3.77 18.43
C ARG A 59 3.84 -2.37 18.81
N ALA A 60 3.81 -2.08 20.12
CA ALA A 60 3.38 -0.77 20.62
C ALA A 60 4.28 0.37 20.10
N ASP A 61 5.60 0.19 20.19
CA ASP A 61 6.57 1.17 19.68
C ASP A 61 6.39 1.39 18.15
N ARG A 62 6.15 0.32 17.40
CA ARG A 62 5.90 0.39 15.96
C ARG A 62 4.61 1.11 15.62
N VAL A 63 3.54 0.92 16.39
CA VAL A 63 2.28 1.66 16.23
C VAL A 63 2.51 3.15 16.43
N ASP A 64 3.21 3.54 17.48
CA ASP A 64 3.48 4.94 17.80
C ASP A 64 4.35 5.60 16.72
N GLU A 65 5.41 4.93 16.29
CA GLU A 65 6.26 5.37 15.18
C GLU A 65 5.43 5.63 13.91
N LEU A 66 4.61 4.67 13.52
CA LEU A 66 3.83 4.76 12.28
C LEU A 66 2.74 5.83 12.35
N LEU A 67 2.08 5.99 13.49
CA LEU A 67 1.11 7.06 13.70
C LEU A 67 1.76 8.43 13.56
N GLN A 68 2.94 8.62 14.17
CA GLN A 68 3.68 9.88 14.04
C GLN A 68 4.06 10.17 12.58
N LYS A 69 4.51 9.16 11.82
CA LYS A 69 4.85 9.30 10.39
C LYS A 69 3.69 9.80 9.54
N VAL A 70 2.48 9.41 9.86
CA VAL A 70 1.28 9.87 9.12
C VAL A 70 0.64 11.12 9.72
N GLY A 71 1.30 11.79 10.68
CA GLY A 71 0.84 13.02 11.30
C GLY A 71 -0.34 12.84 12.27
N LEU A 72 -0.50 11.64 12.82
CA LEU A 72 -1.52 11.31 13.81
C LEU A 72 -0.87 11.09 15.17
N SER A 73 -1.26 11.91 16.17
CA SER A 73 -0.69 11.77 17.52
C SER A 73 -1.09 10.42 18.15
N PRO A 74 -0.13 9.58 18.57
CA PRO A 74 -0.43 8.28 19.17
C PRO A 74 -1.37 8.38 20.36
N ASP A 75 -1.18 9.36 21.24
CA ASP A 75 -1.99 9.54 22.47
C ASP A 75 -3.47 9.84 22.17
N ILE A 76 -3.75 10.39 20.98
CA ILE A 76 -5.11 10.73 20.57
C ILE A 76 -5.74 9.59 19.75
N TYR A 77 -4.95 8.92 18.90
CA TYR A 77 -5.50 8.06 17.84
C TYR A 77 -5.41 6.57 18.15
N ARG A 78 -4.44 6.09 18.96
CA ARG A 78 -4.22 4.64 19.15
C ARG A 78 -5.45 3.85 19.59
N ASP A 79 -6.27 4.45 20.44
CA ASP A 79 -7.43 3.78 21.05
C ASP A 79 -8.76 4.12 20.37
N ARG A 80 -8.75 4.97 19.33
CA ARG A 80 -9.95 5.29 18.54
C ARG A 80 -10.40 4.10 17.72
N MET A 81 -11.71 4.03 17.51
CA MET A 81 -12.35 3.09 16.59
C MET A 81 -12.38 3.70 15.17
N PRO A 82 -12.38 2.89 14.10
CA PRO A 82 -12.47 3.38 12.73
C PRO A 82 -13.62 4.37 12.48
N ARG A 83 -14.77 4.18 13.09
CA ARG A 83 -15.94 5.07 12.97
C ARG A 83 -15.72 6.49 13.52
N GLU A 84 -14.69 6.69 14.32
CA GLU A 84 -14.34 7.98 14.92
C GLU A 84 -13.33 8.76 14.10
N LEU A 85 -12.96 8.22 12.93
CA LEU A 85 -11.97 8.77 12.02
C LEU A 85 -12.63 9.31 10.75
N SER A 86 -12.10 10.40 10.21
CA SER A 86 -12.41 10.85 8.85
C SER A 86 -11.93 9.84 7.80
N GLY A 87 -12.46 9.91 6.58
CA GLY A 87 -12.05 9.03 5.48
C GLY A 87 -10.53 9.10 5.20
N GLY A 88 -9.95 10.31 5.21
CA GLY A 88 -8.51 10.49 5.01
C GLY A 88 -7.66 9.91 6.14
N GLU A 89 -8.10 10.02 7.40
CA GLU A 89 -7.42 9.38 8.55
C GLU A 89 -7.50 7.86 8.45
N GLN A 90 -8.67 7.31 8.10
CA GLN A 90 -8.81 5.87 7.88
C GLN A 90 -7.88 5.36 6.78
N GLN A 91 -7.74 6.12 5.67
CA GLN A 91 -6.83 5.75 4.58
C GLN A 91 -5.38 5.74 5.04
N ARG A 92 -4.94 6.75 5.80
CA ARG A 92 -3.60 6.78 6.40
C ARG A 92 -3.36 5.57 7.29
N ILE A 93 -4.33 5.21 8.15
CA ILE A 93 -4.24 4.01 8.98
C ILE A 93 -4.18 2.74 8.13
N GLY A 94 -4.95 2.65 7.04
CA GLY A 94 -4.90 1.53 6.10
C GLY A 94 -3.51 1.33 5.49
N ILE A 95 -2.84 2.43 5.11
CA ILE A 95 -1.47 2.40 4.57
C ILE A 95 -0.47 1.96 5.63
N ILE A 96 -0.48 2.57 6.82
CA ILE A 96 0.49 2.19 7.88
C ILE A 96 0.25 0.78 8.40
N ARG A 97 -0.97 0.27 8.39
CA ARG A 97 -1.27 -1.13 8.65
C ARG A 97 -0.57 -2.05 7.62
N ALA A 98 -0.61 -1.69 6.35
CA ALA A 98 0.01 -2.48 5.28
C ALA A 98 1.54 -2.56 5.42
N ILE A 99 2.19 -1.51 5.96
CA ILE A 99 3.65 -1.46 6.15
C ILE A 99 4.12 -1.87 7.56
N ALA A 100 3.21 -2.11 8.49
CA ALA A 100 3.54 -2.30 9.91
C ALA A 100 4.57 -3.42 10.16
N ALA A 101 4.47 -4.50 9.41
CA ALA A 101 5.40 -5.63 9.49
C ALA A 101 6.63 -5.51 8.58
N SER A 102 6.86 -4.35 7.95
CA SER A 102 7.95 -4.12 6.98
C SER A 102 7.93 -5.16 5.84
N PRO A 103 6.86 -5.21 5.04
CA PRO A 103 6.71 -6.21 3.97
C PRO A 103 7.70 -5.97 2.83
N ASP A 104 7.99 -7.03 2.07
CA ASP A 104 8.84 -6.95 0.88
C ASP A 104 8.15 -6.22 -0.31
N VAL A 105 6.82 -6.34 -0.38
CA VAL A 105 6.01 -5.71 -1.42
C VAL A 105 4.69 -5.21 -0.85
N ILE A 106 4.22 -4.09 -1.38
CA ILE A 106 2.92 -3.52 -1.06
C ILE A 106 2.10 -3.44 -2.35
N LEU A 107 0.89 -4.00 -2.31
CA LEU A 107 -0.08 -3.88 -3.38
C LEU A 107 -1.13 -2.85 -2.98
N MET A 108 -1.39 -1.88 -3.85
CA MET A 108 -2.37 -0.83 -3.63
C MET A 108 -3.36 -0.79 -4.80
N ASP A 109 -4.64 -0.87 -4.49
CA ASP A 109 -5.71 -0.82 -5.48
C ASP A 109 -6.46 0.50 -5.33
N GLU A 110 -6.27 1.41 -6.29
CA GLU A 110 -6.83 2.77 -6.34
C GLU A 110 -6.78 3.52 -4.98
N PRO A 111 -5.61 3.62 -4.33
CA PRO A 111 -5.51 4.07 -2.93
C PRO A 111 -5.94 5.53 -2.72
N PHE A 112 -6.10 6.32 -3.78
CA PHE A 112 -6.39 7.75 -3.71
C PHE A 112 -7.76 8.14 -4.26
N SER A 113 -8.52 7.20 -4.83
CA SER A 113 -9.74 7.48 -5.61
C SER A 113 -10.88 8.14 -4.81
N ALA A 114 -10.98 7.83 -3.52
CA ALA A 114 -12.05 8.32 -2.64
C ALA A 114 -11.71 9.64 -1.91
N LEU A 115 -10.57 10.27 -2.22
CA LEU A 115 -10.08 11.43 -1.50
C LEU A 115 -10.33 12.75 -2.25
N ASP A 116 -10.55 13.81 -1.49
CA ASP A 116 -10.51 15.19 -2.00
C ASP A 116 -9.07 15.54 -2.48
N PRO A 117 -8.90 16.56 -3.33
CA PRO A 117 -7.61 16.88 -3.93
C PRO A 117 -6.49 17.19 -2.93
N ILE A 118 -6.80 17.84 -1.81
CA ILE A 118 -5.81 18.20 -0.79
C ILE A 118 -5.33 16.96 -0.04
N SER A 119 -6.28 16.15 0.43
CA SER A 119 -5.99 14.88 1.10
C SER A 119 -5.25 13.91 0.18
N ARG A 120 -5.62 13.86 -1.09
CA ARG A 120 -4.96 13.05 -2.12
C ARG A 120 -3.48 13.42 -2.26
N ASN A 121 -3.16 14.69 -2.48
CA ASN A 121 -1.78 15.15 -2.59
C ASN A 121 -0.96 14.82 -1.34
N SER A 122 -1.50 15.11 -0.17
CA SER A 122 -0.84 14.79 1.10
C SER A 122 -0.55 13.29 1.27
N LEU A 123 -1.47 12.44 0.81
CA LEU A 123 -1.29 10.98 0.90
C LEU A 123 -0.30 10.46 -0.14
N GLN A 124 -0.25 11.04 -1.34
CA GLN A 124 0.74 10.72 -2.35
C GLN A 124 2.16 11.04 -1.87
N GLU A 125 2.37 12.23 -1.28
CA GLU A 125 3.67 12.60 -0.69
C GLU A 125 4.07 11.64 0.45
N LEU A 126 3.11 11.23 1.27
CA LEU A 126 3.34 10.23 2.31
C LEU A 126 3.79 8.89 1.71
N VAL A 127 3.13 8.40 0.65
CA VAL A 127 3.51 7.13 -0.01
C VAL A 127 4.91 7.22 -0.60
N LEU A 128 5.28 8.34 -1.24
CA LEU A 128 6.63 8.58 -1.75
C LEU A 128 7.67 8.55 -0.63
N SER A 129 7.44 9.28 0.46
CA SER A 129 8.38 9.30 1.58
C SER A 129 8.56 7.92 2.24
N LEU A 130 7.48 7.15 2.35
CA LEU A 130 7.53 5.79 2.86
C LEU A 130 8.27 4.84 1.91
N HIS A 131 8.10 5.00 0.60
CA HIS A 131 8.84 4.22 -0.40
C HIS A 131 10.34 4.48 -0.32
N GLU A 132 10.75 5.75 -0.29
CA GLU A 132 12.15 6.15 -0.17
C GLU A 132 12.79 5.63 1.13
N GLU A 133 12.08 5.75 2.25
CA GLU A 133 12.59 5.35 3.56
C GLU A 133 12.71 3.83 3.71
N LEU A 134 11.71 3.09 3.25
CA LEU A 134 11.62 1.64 3.48
C LEU A 134 12.29 0.81 2.39
N GLY A 135 12.51 1.38 1.20
CA GLY A 135 13.01 0.65 0.04
C GLY A 135 12.11 -0.52 -0.40
N THR A 136 10.83 -0.48 0.00
CA THR A 136 9.85 -1.53 -0.29
C THR A 136 9.32 -1.36 -1.72
N THR A 137 9.18 -2.45 -2.47
CA THR A 137 8.53 -2.41 -3.77
C THR A 137 7.04 -2.13 -3.62
N ILE A 138 6.55 -1.09 -4.28
CA ILE A 138 5.12 -0.75 -4.31
C ILE A 138 4.58 -1.01 -5.72
N VAL A 139 3.51 -1.80 -5.80
CA VAL A 139 2.73 -1.97 -7.04
C VAL A 139 1.36 -1.38 -6.76
N PHE A 140 1.00 -0.31 -7.48
CA PHE A 140 -0.32 0.27 -7.34
C PHE A 140 -1.06 0.34 -8.66
N VAL A 141 -2.37 0.17 -8.59
CA VAL A 141 -3.29 0.30 -9.70
C VAL A 141 -4.00 1.64 -9.58
N THR A 142 -4.01 2.40 -10.67
CA THR A 142 -4.78 3.64 -10.78
C THR A 142 -5.31 3.82 -12.20
N HIS A 143 -6.42 4.50 -12.34
CA HIS A 143 -6.92 4.98 -13.64
C HIS A 143 -6.51 6.43 -13.91
N ASN A 144 -5.78 7.08 -13.00
CA ASN A 144 -5.31 8.45 -13.12
C ASN A 144 -3.86 8.47 -13.61
N MET A 145 -3.64 8.97 -14.82
CA MET A 145 -2.32 9.06 -15.43
C MET A 145 -1.37 10.00 -14.67
N GLU A 146 -1.88 11.10 -14.10
CA GLU A 146 -1.06 12.04 -13.31
C GLU A 146 -0.48 11.35 -12.06
N GLU A 147 -1.26 10.51 -11.40
CA GLU A 147 -0.80 9.71 -10.26
C GLU A 147 0.28 8.72 -10.69
N ALA A 148 0.05 8.00 -11.82
CA ALA A 148 1.01 7.04 -12.33
C ALA A 148 2.36 7.70 -12.67
N ILE A 149 2.33 8.88 -13.34
CA ILE A 149 3.52 9.64 -13.70
C ILE A 149 4.25 10.19 -12.45
N LYS A 150 3.48 10.69 -11.47
CA LYS A 150 4.05 11.28 -10.26
C LYS A 150 4.73 10.27 -9.36
N LEU A 151 4.15 9.06 -9.24
CA LEU A 151 4.52 8.09 -8.22
C LEU A 151 5.31 6.89 -8.74
N GLY A 152 5.20 6.59 -10.04
CA GLY A 152 5.75 5.36 -10.59
C GLY A 152 7.15 5.52 -11.16
N ASP A 153 8.09 4.67 -10.76
CA ASP A 153 9.38 4.49 -11.46
C ASP A 153 9.18 3.81 -12.81
N ARG A 154 8.18 2.93 -12.90
CA ARG A 154 7.74 2.25 -14.12
C ARG A 154 6.23 2.18 -14.17
N ILE A 155 5.67 2.35 -15.36
CA ILE A 155 4.23 2.31 -15.61
C ILE A 155 3.93 1.22 -16.61
N ALA A 156 3.02 0.30 -16.26
CA ALA A 156 2.46 -0.68 -17.17
C ALA A 156 1.08 -0.22 -17.61
N PHE A 157 0.96 0.17 -18.87
CA PHE A 157 -0.33 0.53 -19.47
C PHE A 157 -1.06 -0.73 -19.95
N MET A 158 -2.26 -0.94 -19.40
CA MET A 158 -3.07 -2.13 -19.69
C MET A 158 -4.34 -1.75 -20.44
N LYS A 159 -4.70 -2.55 -21.45
CA LYS A 159 -5.96 -2.45 -22.18
C LYS A 159 -6.44 -3.85 -22.53
N ASP A 160 -7.74 -4.11 -22.36
CA ASP A 160 -8.39 -5.38 -22.72
C ASP A 160 -7.68 -6.63 -22.13
N GLY A 161 -7.05 -6.50 -20.96
CA GLY A 161 -6.33 -7.56 -20.27
C GLY A 161 -4.89 -7.79 -20.75
N GLU A 162 -4.38 -6.96 -21.67
CA GLU A 162 -3.02 -7.04 -22.19
C GLU A 162 -2.19 -5.83 -21.77
N ILE A 163 -0.88 -6.05 -21.53
CA ILE A 163 0.07 -4.97 -21.33
C ILE A 163 0.49 -4.41 -22.69
N ILE A 164 0.04 -3.21 -23.00
CA ILE A 164 0.34 -2.53 -24.26
C ILE A 164 1.75 -1.94 -24.25
N GLN A 165 2.14 -1.34 -23.12
CA GLN A 165 3.45 -0.73 -22.92
C GLN A 165 3.82 -0.78 -21.44
N CYS A 166 5.12 -0.95 -21.15
CA CYS A 166 5.66 -0.91 -19.80
C CYS A 166 7.03 -0.23 -19.81
N ASP A 167 7.09 1.04 -19.43
CA ASP A 167 8.27 1.89 -19.49
C ASP A 167 8.35 2.85 -18.31
N THR A 168 9.40 3.69 -18.27
CA THR A 168 9.46 4.83 -17.37
C THR A 168 8.45 5.91 -17.80
N PRO A 169 8.01 6.78 -16.86
CA PRO A 169 7.12 7.90 -17.19
C PRO A 169 7.60 8.74 -18.38
N GLU A 170 8.90 9.05 -18.43
CA GLU A 170 9.51 9.83 -19.51
C GLU A 170 9.37 9.12 -20.88
N GLN A 171 9.65 7.82 -20.93
CA GLN A 171 9.55 7.05 -22.16
C GLN A 171 8.11 6.92 -22.65
N LEU A 172 7.16 6.77 -21.73
CA LEU A 172 5.74 6.75 -22.08
C LEU A 172 5.27 8.07 -22.69
N LEU A 173 5.75 9.20 -22.17
CA LEU A 173 5.39 10.51 -22.69
C LEU A 173 6.08 10.83 -24.03
N MET A 174 7.33 10.40 -24.21
CA MET A 174 8.11 10.69 -25.45
C MET A 174 7.76 9.75 -26.60
N ASN A 175 7.47 8.50 -26.31
CA ASN A 175 7.25 7.45 -27.31
C ASN A 175 6.01 6.60 -27.00
N PRO A 176 4.80 7.19 -26.98
CA PRO A 176 3.58 6.42 -26.74
C PRO A 176 3.34 5.45 -27.90
N LYS A 177 3.02 4.20 -27.56
CA LYS A 177 2.69 3.18 -28.58
C LYS A 177 1.31 3.37 -29.22
N ASN A 178 0.42 4.11 -28.56
CA ASN A 178 -0.94 4.41 -29.04
C ASN A 178 -1.30 5.87 -28.67
N ASP A 179 -2.20 6.48 -29.46
CA ASP A 179 -2.75 7.83 -29.25
C ASP A 179 -3.82 7.85 -28.11
N TYR A 180 -3.46 7.46 -26.90
CA TYR A 180 -4.36 7.51 -25.74
C TYR A 180 -3.86 8.50 -24.71
#